data_0badad6f9446ebe111d71d18cfdfe27e
#
_entry.id   0badad6f9446ebe111d71d18cfdfe27e
#
_cell.length_a   1.000
_cell.length_b   1.000
_cell.length_c   1.000
_cell.angle_alpha   90.00
_cell.angle_beta   90.00
_cell.angle_gamma   90.00
#
_symmetry.space_group_name_H-M   'P 1'
#
loop_
_entity.id
_entity.type
_entity.pdbx_description
1 polymer ?
#
loop_
_entity_poly.entity_id
_entity_poly.type
_entity_poly.pdbx_seq_one_letter_code
_entity_poly.pdbx_strand_id
1 'polypeptide(L)'
;MADVEAVLAASADRVSIASAAFLNPELVSELARRFGTGRVVVAVDVDCNPELPSGCEVCIAGGTKATGADAIAWAKEAEARGAGIILPTSKACDGAKTGYDIPLLQKLKATVKGPIVASGGAGKLEHFLEAARDGGADILLAASVFHFGEIGIPELKAYLAANGVPVQGNP
;
A
#
# COMPACT_ATOMS: atom_id res chain seq x y z
N MET A 1 -13.99 11.83 10.41
CA MET A 1 -13.83 13.21 9.85
C MET A 1 -12.98 14.10 10.75
N ALA A 2 -13.36 14.35 11.98
CA ALA A 2 -12.57 15.22 12.90
C ALA A 2 -11.11 14.79 13.06
N ASP A 3 -10.85 13.50 13.19
CA ASP A 3 -9.48 12.97 13.27
C ASP A 3 -8.64 13.27 12.03
N VAL A 4 -9.25 13.15 10.83
CA VAL A 4 -8.58 13.47 9.56
C VAL A 4 -8.25 14.95 9.48
N GLU A 5 -9.19 15.82 9.89
CA GLU A 5 -8.93 17.27 9.96
C GLU A 5 -7.78 17.61 10.90
N ALA A 6 -7.76 16.99 12.07
CA ALA A 6 -6.71 17.21 13.06
C ALA A 6 -5.34 16.78 12.54
N VAL A 7 -5.26 15.61 11.87
CA VAL A 7 -4.01 15.10 11.29
C VAL A 7 -3.51 16.00 10.16
N LEU A 8 -4.39 16.44 9.26
CA LEU A 8 -4.02 17.35 8.17
C LEU A 8 -3.66 18.75 8.68
N ALA A 9 -4.36 19.25 9.74
CA ALA A 9 -4.01 20.51 10.38
C ALA A 9 -2.64 20.46 11.09
N ALA A 10 -2.23 19.28 11.55
CA ALA A 10 -0.89 19.03 12.08
C ALA A 10 0.19 18.87 11.00
N SER A 11 -0.08 19.31 9.77
CA SER A 11 0.85 19.32 8.63
C SER A 11 1.18 17.95 8.03
N ALA A 12 0.32 16.94 8.23
CA ALA A 12 0.42 15.72 7.43
C ALA A 12 -0.02 16.00 5.99
N ASP A 13 0.73 15.48 5.02
CA ASP A 13 0.38 15.61 3.59
C ASP A 13 -0.77 14.69 3.20
N ARG A 14 -0.86 13.53 3.83
CA ARG A 14 -1.83 12.48 3.51
C ARG A 14 -2.32 11.77 4.75
N VAL A 15 -3.50 11.16 4.63
CA VAL A 15 -4.07 10.28 5.66
C VAL A 15 -4.32 8.91 5.08
N SER A 16 -4.01 7.88 5.86
CA SER A 16 -4.30 6.50 5.50
C SER A 16 -5.47 5.97 6.32
N ILE A 17 -6.45 5.39 5.65
CA ILE A 17 -7.62 4.76 6.25
C ILE A 17 -7.72 3.31 5.77
N ALA A 18 -8.00 2.38 6.66
CA ALA A 18 -8.09 0.95 6.37
C ALA A 18 -9.50 0.42 6.62
N SER A 19 -9.73 -0.27 7.74
CA SER A 19 -11.02 -0.89 8.08
C SER A 19 -12.20 0.08 8.00
N ALA A 20 -11.99 1.36 8.37
CA ALA A 20 -13.03 2.38 8.31
C ALA A 20 -13.51 2.65 6.87
N ALA A 21 -12.58 2.64 5.91
CA ALA A 21 -12.90 2.79 4.48
C ALA A 21 -13.72 1.61 3.94
N PHE A 22 -13.34 0.39 4.32
CA PHE A 22 -14.03 -0.82 3.90
C PHE A 22 -15.45 -0.92 4.49
N LEU A 23 -15.58 -0.63 5.80
CA LEU A 23 -16.87 -0.67 6.50
C LEU A 23 -17.83 0.46 6.10
N ASN A 24 -17.30 1.59 5.68
CA ASN A 24 -18.05 2.73 5.16
C ASN A 24 -17.36 3.32 3.93
N PRO A 25 -17.61 2.76 2.74
CA PRO A 25 -16.99 3.24 1.50
C PRO A 25 -17.28 4.71 1.16
N GLU A 26 -18.42 5.26 1.60
CA GLU A 26 -18.72 6.68 1.41
C GLU A 26 -17.72 7.61 2.10
N LEU A 27 -17.06 7.15 3.17
CA LEU A 27 -15.99 7.90 3.82
C LEU A 27 -14.86 8.26 2.85
N VAL A 28 -14.52 7.36 1.90
CA VAL A 28 -13.49 7.63 0.89
C VAL A 28 -13.93 8.78 -0.01
N SER A 29 -15.19 8.73 -0.52
CA SER A 29 -15.76 9.78 -1.38
C SER A 29 -15.82 11.13 -0.67
N GLU A 30 -16.21 11.13 0.58
CA GLU A 30 -16.33 12.34 1.41
C GLU A 30 -14.96 12.98 1.67
N LEU A 31 -13.95 12.17 2.01
CA LEU A 31 -12.58 12.63 2.21
C LEU A 31 -11.97 13.19 0.92
N ALA A 32 -12.14 12.48 -0.19
CA ALA A 32 -11.64 12.90 -1.48
C ALA A 32 -12.26 14.23 -1.93
N ARG A 33 -13.57 14.40 -1.75
CA ARG A 33 -14.27 15.65 -2.08
C ARG A 33 -13.81 16.82 -1.21
N ARG A 34 -13.57 16.58 0.09
CA ARG A 34 -13.25 17.64 1.06
C ARG A 34 -11.78 18.05 1.04
N PHE A 35 -10.87 17.10 0.92
CA PHE A 35 -9.44 17.31 1.07
C PHE A 35 -8.63 17.10 -0.23
N GLY A 36 -9.28 16.59 -1.27
CA GLY A 36 -8.65 16.20 -2.53
C GLY A 36 -8.17 14.74 -2.53
N THR A 37 -8.27 14.08 -3.69
CA THR A 37 -7.91 12.68 -3.89
C THR A 37 -6.46 12.37 -3.50
N GLY A 38 -5.52 13.27 -3.83
CA GLY A 38 -4.10 13.10 -3.53
C GLY A 38 -3.76 13.00 -2.03
N ARG A 39 -4.71 13.31 -1.14
CA ARG A 39 -4.54 13.23 0.32
C ARG A 39 -5.10 11.95 0.93
N VAL A 40 -5.84 11.14 0.16
CA VAL A 40 -6.52 9.94 0.66
C VAL A 40 -5.76 8.69 0.24
N VAL A 41 -5.25 7.96 1.21
CA VAL A 41 -4.64 6.64 1.04
C VAL A 41 -5.59 5.59 1.61
N VAL A 42 -5.94 4.58 0.81
CA VAL A 42 -6.70 3.42 1.30
C VAL A 42 -5.75 2.26 1.52
N ALA A 43 -5.56 1.89 2.78
CA ALA A 43 -4.78 0.72 3.16
C ALA A 43 -5.67 -0.53 3.15
N VAL A 44 -5.12 -1.64 2.64
CA VAL A 44 -5.84 -2.91 2.50
C VAL A 44 -4.94 -4.04 2.98
N ASP A 45 -5.28 -4.64 4.12
CA ASP A 45 -4.65 -5.90 4.53
C ASP A 45 -5.22 -7.02 3.66
N VAL A 46 -4.33 -7.77 3.01
CA VAL A 46 -4.70 -8.79 2.02
C VAL A 46 -4.23 -10.17 2.47
N ASP A 47 -5.15 -11.12 2.46
CA ASP A 47 -4.87 -12.54 2.68
C ASP A 47 -5.17 -13.37 1.43
N CYS A 48 -4.65 -14.58 1.37
CA CYS A 48 -4.96 -15.52 0.29
C CYS A 48 -6.33 -16.15 0.52
N ASN A 49 -7.19 -16.12 -0.49
CA ASN A 49 -8.44 -16.87 -0.51
C ASN A 49 -8.73 -17.34 -1.94
N PRO A 50 -8.40 -18.59 -2.28
CA PRO A 50 -8.55 -19.14 -3.63
C PRO A 50 -10.00 -19.27 -4.10
N GLU A 51 -10.99 -19.12 -3.21
CA GLU A 51 -12.41 -19.13 -3.57
C GLU A 51 -12.87 -17.79 -4.19
N LEU A 52 -12.08 -16.73 -4.02
CA LEU A 52 -12.38 -15.42 -4.61
C LEU A 52 -11.80 -15.27 -6.02
N PRO A 53 -12.41 -14.46 -6.89
CA PRO A 53 -11.99 -14.30 -8.29
C PRO A 53 -10.52 -13.92 -8.47
N SER A 54 -9.97 -13.05 -7.59
CA SER A 54 -8.56 -12.67 -7.65
C SER A 54 -7.65 -13.59 -6.85
N GLY A 55 -8.20 -14.46 -6.00
CA GLY A 55 -7.44 -15.22 -5.01
C GLY A 55 -6.98 -14.38 -3.81
N CYS A 56 -7.43 -13.13 -3.69
CA CYS A 56 -7.00 -12.16 -2.69
C CYS A 56 -8.20 -11.63 -1.90
N GLU A 57 -8.16 -11.72 -0.58
CA GLU A 57 -9.24 -11.34 0.33
C GLU A 57 -8.89 -10.09 1.14
N VAL A 58 -9.84 -9.19 1.29
CA VAL A 58 -9.72 -8.05 2.22
C VAL A 58 -9.81 -8.56 3.66
N CYS A 59 -8.83 -8.17 4.47
CA CYS A 59 -8.90 -8.31 5.92
C CYS A 59 -9.06 -6.95 6.59
N ILE A 60 -9.77 -6.91 7.72
CA ILE A 60 -9.96 -5.73 8.56
C ILE A 60 -9.46 -5.96 9.98
N ALA A 61 -9.57 -4.95 10.83
CA ALA A 61 -9.12 -4.98 12.23
C ALA A 61 -7.65 -5.42 12.37
N GLY A 62 -6.75 -4.72 11.61
CA GLY A 62 -5.32 -5.04 11.61
C GLY A 62 -5.01 -6.42 11.03
N GLY A 63 -5.72 -6.82 9.98
CA GLY A 63 -5.52 -8.11 9.31
C GLY A 63 -6.08 -9.33 10.05
N THR A 64 -6.79 -9.14 11.17
CA THR A 64 -7.23 -10.27 12.02
C THR A 64 -8.59 -10.85 11.60
N LYS A 65 -9.39 -10.11 10.83
CA LYS A 65 -10.74 -10.52 10.44
C LYS A 65 -10.90 -10.53 8.93
N ALA A 66 -11.08 -11.73 8.36
CA ALA A 66 -11.46 -11.95 6.97
C ALA A 66 -12.87 -11.41 6.69
N THR A 67 -13.10 -10.89 5.47
CA THR A 67 -14.37 -10.25 5.10
C THR A 67 -15.17 -10.99 4.04
N GLY A 68 -14.56 -11.95 3.32
CA GLY A 68 -15.16 -12.58 2.14
C GLY A 68 -15.16 -11.70 0.88
N ALA A 69 -14.55 -10.50 0.95
CA ALA A 69 -14.54 -9.58 -0.18
C ALA A 69 -13.22 -9.66 -0.96
N ASP A 70 -13.32 -9.59 -2.28
CA ASP A 70 -12.17 -9.59 -3.18
C ASP A 70 -11.37 -8.28 -3.06
N ALA A 71 -10.08 -8.40 -2.73
CA ALA A 71 -9.22 -7.26 -2.46
C ALA A 71 -8.92 -6.42 -3.72
N ILE A 72 -8.86 -7.04 -4.89
CA ILE A 72 -8.62 -6.34 -6.15
C ILE A 72 -9.88 -5.54 -6.56
N ALA A 73 -11.06 -6.15 -6.39
CA ALA A 73 -12.32 -5.45 -6.62
C ALA A 73 -12.50 -4.28 -5.67
N TRP A 74 -12.16 -4.46 -4.38
CA TRP A 74 -12.20 -3.37 -3.40
C TRP A 74 -11.22 -2.23 -3.73
N ALA A 75 -9.99 -2.54 -4.13
CA ALA A 75 -9.02 -1.52 -4.51
C ALA A 75 -9.52 -0.67 -5.69
N LYS A 76 -10.14 -1.31 -6.69
CA LYS A 76 -10.78 -0.61 -7.82
C LYS A 76 -11.94 0.27 -7.38
N GLU A 77 -12.79 -0.20 -6.48
CA GLU A 77 -13.89 0.59 -5.92
C GLU A 77 -13.35 1.78 -5.12
N ALA A 78 -12.35 1.57 -4.26
CA ALA A 78 -11.74 2.63 -3.47
C ALA A 78 -11.14 3.74 -4.37
N GLU A 79 -10.45 3.38 -5.44
CA GLU A 79 -9.96 4.34 -6.44
C GLU A 79 -11.12 5.10 -7.11
N ALA A 80 -12.17 4.41 -7.54
CA ALA A 80 -13.35 5.03 -8.16
C ALA A 80 -14.06 6.01 -7.20
N ARG A 81 -13.97 5.79 -5.89
CA ARG A 81 -14.49 6.67 -4.83
C ARG A 81 -13.55 7.84 -4.51
N GLY A 82 -12.35 7.87 -5.07
CA GLY A 82 -11.40 8.96 -4.92
C GLY A 82 -10.21 8.68 -4.01
N ALA A 83 -9.91 7.43 -3.69
CA ALA A 83 -8.61 7.08 -3.13
C ALA A 83 -7.51 7.46 -4.13
N GLY A 84 -6.58 8.30 -3.70
CA GLY A 84 -5.47 8.73 -4.55
C GLY A 84 -4.30 7.76 -4.54
N ILE A 85 -4.23 6.88 -3.53
CA ILE A 85 -3.16 5.89 -3.36
C ILE A 85 -3.78 4.63 -2.75
N ILE A 86 -3.40 3.46 -3.26
CA ILE A 86 -3.71 2.15 -2.66
C ILE A 86 -2.47 1.59 -1.97
N LEU A 87 -2.62 1.16 -0.71
CA LEU A 87 -1.55 0.60 0.11
C LEU A 87 -1.91 -0.84 0.51
N PRO A 88 -1.61 -1.84 -0.33
CA PRO A 88 -1.79 -3.24 0.03
C PRO A 88 -0.70 -3.69 1.01
N THR A 89 -1.09 -4.46 2.04
CA THR A 89 -0.17 -5.19 2.90
C THR A 89 -0.49 -6.69 2.78
N SER A 90 0.44 -7.45 2.19
CA SER A 90 0.29 -8.91 2.12
C SER A 90 0.56 -9.53 3.48
N LYS A 91 -0.43 -10.14 4.09
CA LYS A 91 -0.31 -10.83 5.38
C LYS A 91 0.66 -12.02 5.32
N ALA A 92 0.71 -12.71 4.19
CA ALA A 92 1.62 -13.83 4.00
C ALA A 92 3.09 -13.43 4.00
N CYS A 93 3.38 -12.21 3.52
CA CYS A 93 4.75 -11.69 3.41
C CYS A 93 5.14 -10.81 4.60
N ASP A 94 4.17 -10.21 5.31
CA ASP A 94 4.45 -9.24 6.37
C ASP A 94 5.25 -9.87 7.52
N GLY A 95 6.36 -9.24 7.88
CA GLY A 95 7.30 -9.74 8.87
C GLY A 95 8.21 -10.91 8.43
N ALA A 96 7.93 -11.54 7.27
CA ALA A 96 8.68 -12.72 6.81
C ALA A 96 10.07 -12.39 6.24
N LYS A 97 10.32 -11.16 5.79
CA LYS A 97 11.58 -10.71 5.15
C LYS A 97 11.98 -11.52 3.90
N THR A 98 11.01 -12.16 3.24
CA THR A 98 11.24 -13.04 2.07
C THR A 98 10.96 -12.36 0.73
N GLY A 99 10.59 -11.09 0.73
CA GLY A 99 10.21 -10.29 -0.43
C GLY A 99 8.76 -9.83 -0.36
N TYR A 100 8.45 -8.81 -1.16
CA TYR A 100 7.08 -8.33 -1.33
C TYR A 100 6.26 -9.33 -2.14
N ASP A 101 4.94 -9.26 -2.02
CA ASP A 101 3.99 -10.06 -2.80
C ASP A 101 3.88 -9.51 -4.23
N ILE A 102 4.81 -9.90 -5.10
CA ILE A 102 4.87 -9.44 -6.49
C ILE A 102 3.59 -9.78 -7.25
N PRO A 103 3.00 -11.00 -7.16
CA PRO A 103 1.74 -11.32 -7.81
C PRO A 103 0.58 -10.41 -7.38
N LEU A 104 0.47 -10.06 -6.10
CA LEU A 104 -0.54 -9.12 -5.61
C LEU A 104 -0.34 -7.72 -6.21
N LEU A 105 0.90 -7.22 -6.20
CA LEU A 105 1.23 -5.91 -6.77
C LEU A 105 0.90 -5.84 -8.26
N GLN A 106 1.23 -6.87 -9.03
CA GLN A 106 0.92 -6.96 -10.47
C GLN A 106 -0.59 -6.94 -10.74
N LYS A 107 -1.38 -7.70 -9.95
CA LYS A 107 -2.86 -7.69 -10.07
C LYS A 107 -3.43 -6.29 -9.80
N LEU A 108 -2.93 -5.61 -8.78
CA LEU A 108 -3.33 -4.25 -8.46
C LEU A 108 -2.93 -3.27 -9.57
N LYS A 109 -1.68 -3.34 -10.05
CA LYS A 109 -1.18 -2.46 -11.12
C LYS A 109 -1.95 -2.61 -12.43
N ALA A 110 -2.44 -3.81 -12.73
CA ALA A 110 -3.30 -4.06 -13.88
C ALA A 110 -4.73 -3.51 -13.71
N THR A 111 -5.15 -3.18 -12.48
CA THR A 111 -6.54 -2.84 -12.14
C THR A 111 -6.72 -1.38 -11.79
N VAL A 112 -5.82 -0.78 -10.99
CA VAL A 112 -5.87 0.62 -10.57
C VAL A 112 -4.88 1.46 -11.37
N LYS A 113 -5.20 2.75 -11.54
CA LYS A 113 -4.38 3.72 -12.29
C LYS A 113 -3.48 4.54 -11.38
N GLY A 114 -3.92 4.72 -10.14
CA GLY A 114 -3.18 5.49 -9.13
C GLY A 114 -1.93 4.77 -8.62
N PRO A 115 -1.10 5.50 -7.86
CA PRO A 115 0.08 4.93 -7.22
C PRO A 115 -0.24 3.80 -6.25
N ILE A 116 0.65 2.79 -6.22
CA ILE A 116 0.58 1.66 -5.31
C ILE A 116 1.77 1.71 -4.35
N VAL A 117 1.50 1.52 -3.06
CA VAL A 117 2.52 1.35 -2.02
C VAL A 117 2.72 -0.13 -1.77
N ALA A 118 3.89 -0.68 -2.08
CA ALA A 118 4.22 -2.05 -1.67
C ALA A 118 4.50 -2.09 -0.16
N SER A 119 3.82 -2.97 0.58
CA SER A 119 3.99 -3.15 2.03
C SER A 119 3.96 -4.64 2.41
N GLY A 120 4.82 -5.00 3.37
CA GLY A 120 4.98 -6.36 3.88
C GLY A 120 6.00 -7.21 3.10
N GLY A 121 7.03 -7.71 3.79
CA GLY A 121 7.97 -8.68 3.24
C GLY A 121 9.39 -8.20 2.93
N ALA A 122 9.67 -6.90 2.99
CA ALA A 122 11.02 -6.40 2.74
C ALA A 122 12.05 -6.97 3.73
N GLY A 123 13.18 -7.45 3.21
CA GLY A 123 14.27 -8.02 4.02
C GLY A 123 15.67 -7.69 3.50
N LYS A 124 15.81 -7.36 2.22
CA LYS A 124 17.08 -7.01 1.57
C LYS A 124 16.85 -6.06 0.39
N LEU A 125 17.92 -5.45 -0.13
CA LEU A 125 17.85 -4.43 -1.18
C LEU A 125 17.16 -4.92 -2.46
N GLU A 126 17.39 -6.16 -2.85
CA GLU A 126 16.80 -6.76 -4.05
C GLU A 126 15.27 -6.81 -3.98
N HIS A 127 14.68 -7.02 -2.79
CA HIS A 127 13.23 -7.06 -2.63
C HIS A 127 12.57 -5.74 -3.01
N PHE A 128 13.22 -4.62 -2.69
CA PHE A 128 12.72 -3.29 -3.08
C PHE A 128 12.81 -3.08 -4.60
N LEU A 129 13.90 -3.56 -5.22
CA LEU A 129 14.07 -3.50 -6.67
C LEU A 129 13.00 -4.33 -7.39
N GLU A 130 12.77 -5.56 -6.94
CA GLU A 130 11.73 -6.45 -7.46
C GLU A 130 10.34 -5.82 -7.34
N ALA A 131 10.00 -5.25 -6.19
CA ALA A 131 8.71 -4.59 -5.99
C ALA A 131 8.50 -3.40 -6.94
N ALA A 132 9.53 -2.57 -7.15
CA ALA A 132 9.46 -1.43 -8.06
C ALA A 132 9.39 -1.86 -9.52
N ARG A 133 10.29 -2.78 -9.94
CA ARG A 133 10.46 -3.15 -11.35
C ARG A 133 9.45 -4.19 -11.80
N ASP A 134 9.33 -5.27 -11.04
CA ASP A 134 8.55 -6.44 -11.44
C ASP A 134 7.12 -6.37 -10.87
N GLY A 135 6.95 -5.81 -9.67
CA GLY A 135 5.64 -5.53 -9.06
C GLY A 135 4.96 -4.26 -9.57
N GLY A 136 5.73 -3.32 -10.12
CA GLY A 136 5.23 -2.03 -10.59
C GLY A 136 4.80 -1.09 -9.46
N ALA A 137 5.32 -1.27 -8.24
CA ALA A 137 5.04 -0.39 -7.12
C ALA A 137 5.69 0.98 -7.32
N ASP A 138 4.94 2.03 -7.02
CA ASP A 138 5.40 3.42 -7.13
C ASP A 138 6.04 3.92 -5.83
N ILE A 139 5.67 3.31 -4.70
CA ILE A 139 6.17 3.65 -3.37
C ILE A 139 6.52 2.35 -2.64
N LEU A 140 7.65 2.36 -1.92
CA LEU A 140 8.17 1.18 -1.23
C LEU A 140 8.17 1.45 0.27
N LEU A 141 7.40 0.69 1.03
CA LEU A 141 7.25 0.79 2.47
C LEU A 141 7.89 -0.42 3.15
N ALA A 142 8.72 -0.16 4.15
CA ALA A 142 9.21 -1.17 5.06
C ALA A 142 9.28 -0.62 6.48
N ALA A 143 9.19 -1.49 7.48
CA ALA A 143 9.26 -1.12 8.89
C ALA A 143 10.54 -1.63 9.55
N SER A 144 10.63 -2.93 9.82
CA SER A 144 11.67 -3.52 10.65
C SER A 144 13.09 -3.28 10.13
N VAL A 145 13.31 -3.45 8.83
CA VAL A 145 14.65 -3.29 8.23
C VAL A 145 15.20 -1.88 8.38
N PHE A 146 14.35 -0.86 8.39
CA PHE A 146 14.75 0.53 8.65
C PHE A 146 14.83 0.82 10.15
N HIS A 147 13.83 0.35 10.93
CA HIS A 147 13.77 0.58 12.37
C HIS A 147 14.98 -0.02 13.11
N PHE A 148 15.41 -1.20 12.72
CA PHE A 148 16.58 -1.85 13.32
C PHE A 148 17.90 -1.52 12.61
N GLY A 149 17.89 -0.63 11.63
CA GLY A 149 19.10 -0.21 10.92
C GLY A 149 19.75 -1.30 10.07
N GLU A 150 18.98 -2.31 9.65
CA GLU A 150 19.48 -3.39 8.79
C GLU A 150 19.78 -2.90 7.37
N ILE A 151 19.02 -1.90 6.91
CA ILE A 151 19.19 -1.23 5.62
C ILE A 151 19.12 0.28 5.86
N GLY A 152 20.10 1.03 5.33
CA GLY A 152 20.09 2.49 5.32
C GLY A 152 19.23 3.02 4.17
N ILE A 153 18.38 4.04 4.42
CA ILE A 153 17.59 4.67 3.36
C ILE A 153 18.46 5.26 2.24
N PRO A 154 19.59 5.96 2.53
CA PRO A 154 20.50 6.43 1.49
C PRO A 154 21.10 5.30 0.66
N GLU A 155 21.50 4.19 1.31
CA GLU A 155 22.01 2.99 0.67
C GLU A 155 20.97 2.38 -0.29
N LEU A 156 19.73 2.22 0.16
CA LEU A 156 18.64 1.72 -0.67
C LEU A 156 18.39 2.63 -1.87
N LYS A 157 18.35 3.95 -1.68
CA LYS A 157 18.18 4.90 -2.77
C LYS A 157 19.30 4.81 -3.81
N ALA A 158 20.54 4.73 -3.35
CA ALA A 158 21.70 4.56 -4.23
C ALA A 158 21.61 3.26 -5.03
N TYR A 159 21.24 2.16 -4.36
CA TYR A 159 21.04 0.85 -5.00
C TYR A 159 19.94 0.90 -6.07
N LEU A 160 18.78 1.46 -5.76
CA LEU A 160 17.66 1.59 -6.70
C LEU A 160 18.03 2.45 -7.91
N ALA A 161 18.68 3.61 -7.68
CA ALA A 161 19.13 4.50 -8.73
C ALA A 161 20.15 3.83 -9.66
N ALA A 162 21.11 3.08 -9.10
CA ALA A 162 22.10 2.33 -9.87
C ALA A 162 21.46 1.22 -10.74
N ASN A 163 20.27 0.73 -10.35
CA ASN A 163 19.49 -0.26 -11.10
C ASN A 163 18.38 0.38 -11.97
N GLY A 164 18.45 1.69 -12.23
CA GLY A 164 17.55 2.40 -13.14
C GLY A 164 16.15 2.71 -12.61
N VAL A 165 15.92 2.55 -11.29
CA VAL A 165 14.66 2.93 -10.64
C VAL A 165 14.75 4.39 -10.20
N PRO A 166 13.84 5.29 -10.65
CA PRO A 166 13.82 6.68 -10.21
C PRO A 166 13.59 6.77 -8.70
N VAL A 167 14.38 7.61 -8.01
CA VAL A 167 14.23 7.84 -6.56
C VAL A 167 13.98 9.31 -6.27
N GLN A 168 13.15 9.59 -5.28
CA GLN A 168 12.87 10.96 -4.85
C GLN A 168 13.98 11.46 -3.89
N GLY A 169 14.48 12.67 -4.15
CA GLY A 169 15.60 13.28 -3.40
C GLY A 169 16.95 12.76 -3.89
N ASN A 170 18.03 13.40 -3.40
CA ASN A 170 19.38 12.88 -3.68
C ASN A 170 19.60 11.56 -2.94
N PRO A 171 20.25 10.58 -3.59
CA PRO A 171 20.68 9.35 -2.94
C PRO A 171 21.71 9.61 -1.85
#